data_e8eaba400ed538ac69a5d3c3017c1eab
#
_entry.id   e8eaba400ed538ac69a5d3c3017c1eab
#
_cell.length_a   1.000
_cell.length_b   1.000
_cell.length_c   1.000
_cell.angle_alpha   90.00
_cell.angle_beta   90.00
_cell.angle_gamma   90.00
#
_symmetry.space_group_name_H-M   'P 1'
#
loop_
_entity.id
_entity.type
_entity.pdbx_description
1 polymer ?
#
loop_
_entity_poly.entity_id
_entity_poly.type
_entity_poly.pdbx_seq_one_letter_code
_entity_poly.pdbx_strand_id
1 'polypeptide(L)'
;RMRSSSLLNEHEVRNELVSLTANDGIWDFDGKSKRIKLSRRWKDMLGYDVEQEDVLPDWYRLVHPDDMARVQKKMREHLEGKTPFFESIHRMKHQSGEWRWMTSRAKALQDDRGRLVRLLGVEVDITERKLYEEALFREKESAQITLRSIGDGVITTDAECNVEYINPVAEELTGWKVDDASGRPIDEIFRGFHEETCEPLENPLAVSIRRSRSIKSVRPTLLIRRDGNELYIESTASPIRDGKGDVTGGVLVFHDVSESRELNRRLSYHASHDILTGLVNRAEFENRLERALKSAKARETSYALCYLDLDQFKIVNDSCGHQAGDALLGQLGALLKSKIRWRDTLARLGGDEFGVLLESCN
;
A
#
# COMPACT_ATOMS: atom_id res chain seq x y z
N ARG A 1 9.34 -33.04 -62.12
CA ARG A 1 9.16 -33.47 -60.68
C ARG A 1 9.60 -32.41 -59.67
N MET A 2 10.59 -31.56 -59.91
CA MET A 2 11.06 -30.50 -58.98
C MET A 2 10.09 -29.32 -58.78
N ARG A 3 9.27 -28.93 -59.78
CA ARG A 3 8.30 -27.82 -59.64
C ARG A 3 7.07 -28.17 -58.76
N SER A 4 6.65 -29.44 -58.70
CA SER A 4 5.50 -29.88 -57.91
C SER A 4 5.78 -29.93 -56.39
N SER A 5 7.01 -30.25 -56.00
CA SER A 5 7.38 -30.31 -54.57
C SER A 5 7.47 -28.92 -53.93
N SER A 6 7.93 -27.90 -54.67
CA SER A 6 8.02 -26.52 -54.17
C SER A 6 6.64 -25.86 -54.03
N LEU A 7 5.71 -26.17 -54.95
CA LEU A 7 4.34 -25.65 -54.95
C LEU A 7 3.48 -26.28 -53.81
N LEU A 8 3.68 -27.57 -53.54
CA LEU A 8 3.04 -28.24 -52.39
C LEU A 8 3.49 -27.64 -51.04
N ASN A 9 4.79 -27.39 -50.91
CA ASN A 9 5.36 -26.78 -49.70
C ASN A 9 4.90 -25.32 -49.51
N GLU A 10 4.72 -24.55 -50.63
CA GLU A 10 4.13 -23.20 -50.57
C GLU A 10 2.67 -23.20 -50.11
N HIS A 11 1.86 -24.14 -50.60
CA HIS A 11 0.47 -24.27 -50.20
C HIS A 11 0.30 -24.70 -48.72
N GLU A 12 1.14 -25.62 -48.24
CA GLU A 12 1.13 -26.06 -46.85
C GLU A 12 1.51 -24.93 -45.88
N VAL A 13 2.58 -24.18 -46.14
CA VAL A 13 2.99 -23.03 -45.35
C VAL A 13 1.95 -21.92 -45.35
N ARG A 14 1.32 -21.67 -46.52
CA ARG A 14 0.24 -20.70 -46.64
C ARG A 14 -1.00 -21.13 -45.84
N ASN A 15 -1.36 -22.43 -45.86
CA ASN A 15 -2.49 -22.96 -45.08
C ASN A 15 -2.22 -22.99 -43.56
N GLU A 16 -0.98 -23.28 -43.16
CA GLU A 16 -0.58 -23.16 -41.74
C GLU A 16 -0.68 -21.72 -41.20
N LEU A 17 -0.35 -20.73 -42.02
CA LEU A 17 -0.46 -19.30 -41.64
C LEU A 17 -1.85 -18.73 -41.84
N VAL A 18 -2.65 -19.20 -42.78
CA VAL A 18 -4.05 -18.76 -43.05
C VAL A 18 -5.05 -19.34 -42.04
N SER A 19 -4.71 -20.42 -41.33
CA SER A 19 -5.52 -20.91 -40.21
C SER A 19 -5.47 -20.03 -38.96
N LEU A 20 -4.60 -19.02 -38.94
CA LEU A 20 -4.55 -17.97 -37.96
C LEU A 20 -5.53 -16.86 -38.40
N THR A 21 -6.63 -16.76 -37.71
CA THR A 21 -7.74 -15.79 -37.72
C THR A 21 -7.82 -14.69 -38.78
N ALA A 22 -9.02 -14.35 -39.24
CA ALA A 22 -9.38 -13.35 -40.24
C ALA A 22 -8.95 -11.89 -39.97
N ASN A 23 -8.20 -11.64 -38.91
CA ASN A 23 -7.84 -10.28 -38.47
C ASN A 23 -6.33 -9.98 -38.47
N ASP A 24 -5.49 -10.91 -38.95
CA ASP A 24 -4.03 -10.76 -38.94
C ASP A 24 -3.52 -10.09 -40.23
N GLY A 25 -2.53 -9.21 -40.08
CA GLY A 25 -1.84 -8.60 -41.19
C GLY A 25 -0.82 -9.57 -41.83
N ILE A 26 -1.03 -10.01 -43.07
CA ILE A 26 -0.12 -10.93 -43.75
C ILE A 26 0.90 -10.14 -44.56
N TRP A 27 2.16 -10.57 -44.51
CA TRP A 27 3.22 -10.08 -45.35
C TRP A 27 4.04 -11.22 -45.98
N ASP A 28 4.53 -10.99 -47.20
CA ASP A 28 5.12 -12.00 -48.03
C ASP A 28 6.33 -11.39 -48.77
N PHE A 29 7.53 -11.76 -48.31
CA PHE A 29 8.79 -11.29 -48.87
C PHE A 29 9.37 -12.30 -49.88
N ASP A 30 9.58 -11.88 -51.12
CA ASP A 30 10.22 -12.67 -52.15
C ASP A 30 11.75 -12.46 -52.09
N GLY A 31 12.49 -13.52 -51.81
CA GLY A 31 13.95 -13.50 -51.64
C GLY A 31 14.71 -13.19 -52.95
N LYS A 32 14.10 -13.44 -54.15
CA LYS A 32 14.72 -13.19 -55.43
C LYS A 32 14.53 -11.74 -55.89
N SER A 33 13.28 -11.26 -55.92
CA SER A 33 12.94 -9.91 -56.36
C SER A 33 13.17 -8.85 -55.29
N LYS A 34 13.38 -9.26 -54.04
CA LYS A 34 13.49 -8.37 -52.86
C LYS A 34 12.26 -7.50 -52.63
N ARG A 35 11.10 -7.93 -53.14
CA ARG A 35 9.81 -7.24 -52.94
C ARG A 35 9.02 -7.88 -51.82
N ILE A 36 8.28 -7.03 -51.10
CA ILE A 36 7.33 -7.46 -50.07
C ILE A 36 5.91 -7.19 -50.55
N LYS A 37 5.02 -8.16 -50.39
CA LYS A 37 3.59 -8.00 -50.58
C LYS A 37 2.91 -7.94 -49.22
N LEU A 38 2.04 -6.96 -49.04
CA LEU A 38 1.34 -6.70 -47.78
C LEU A 38 -0.15 -6.86 -47.98
N SER A 39 -0.83 -7.53 -47.05
CA SER A 39 -2.29 -7.57 -47.05
C SER A 39 -2.89 -6.20 -46.72
N ARG A 40 -4.14 -5.99 -47.15
CA ARG A 40 -4.91 -4.79 -46.80
C ARG A 40 -4.90 -4.57 -45.27
N ARG A 41 -5.11 -5.62 -44.49
CA ARG A 41 -5.13 -5.55 -43.01
C ARG A 41 -3.80 -5.08 -42.43
N TRP A 42 -2.67 -5.53 -42.98
CA TRP A 42 -1.35 -5.05 -42.56
C TRP A 42 -1.20 -3.53 -42.77
N LYS A 43 -1.63 -3.05 -43.93
CA LYS A 43 -1.61 -1.62 -44.27
C LYS A 43 -2.52 -0.82 -43.33
N ASP A 44 -3.74 -1.28 -43.11
CA ASP A 44 -4.70 -0.64 -42.20
C ASP A 44 -4.15 -0.54 -40.74
N MET A 45 -3.49 -1.60 -40.24
CA MET A 45 -2.91 -1.61 -38.87
C MET A 45 -1.84 -0.55 -38.67
N LEU A 46 -1.06 -0.24 -39.69
CA LEU A 46 0.02 0.75 -39.62
C LEU A 46 -0.32 2.08 -40.31
N GLY A 47 -1.57 2.23 -40.79
CA GLY A 47 -2.10 3.48 -41.34
C GLY A 47 -1.65 3.78 -42.75
N TYR A 48 -1.16 2.77 -43.52
CA TYR A 48 -0.75 2.95 -44.89
C TYR A 48 -1.93 2.88 -45.85
N ASP A 49 -1.89 3.68 -46.91
CA ASP A 49 -2.91 3.66 -47.96
C ASP A 49 -2.93 2.32 -48.68
N VAL A 50 -4.13 1.77 -48.87
CA VAL A 50 -4.35 0.47 -49.50
C VAL A 50 -3.97 0.49 -50.99
N GLU A 51 -4.10 1.64 -51.68
CA GLU A 51 -3.81 1.81 -53.11
C GLU A 51 -2.33 2.09 -53.38
N GLN A 52 -1.53 2.35 -52.33
CA GLN A 52 -0.10 2.57 -52.49
C GLN A 52 0.60 1.27 -52.93
N GLU A 53 1.31 1.30 -54.05
CA GLU A 53 2.14 0.17 -54.51
C GLU A 53 3.07 -0.33 -53.40
N ASP A 54 3.37 -1.65 -53.39
CA ASP A 54 4.17 -2.36 -52.38
C ASP A 54 5.65 -1.92 -52.32
N VAL A 55 5.90 -0.61 -52.49
CA VAL A 55 7.20 0.04 -52.29
C VAL A 55 7.25 0.62 -50.88
N LEU A 56 7.23 -0.28 -49.89
CA LEU A 56 7.45 0.17 -48.52
C LEU A 56 8.93 0.40 -48.24
N PRO A 57 9.23 1.36 -47.33
CA PRO A 57 10.56 1.46 -46.75
C PRO A 57 10.96 0.11 -46.17
N ASP A 58 12.24 -0.18 -46.18
CA ASP A 58 12.84 -1.35 -45.54
C ASP A 58 12.12 -1.63 -44.22
N TRP A 59 11.48 -2.82 -44.08
CA TRP A 59 10.70 -3.22 -42.90
C TRP A 59 11.41 -2.91 -41.59
N TYR A 60 12.74 -3.07 -41.54
CA TYR A 60 13.55 -2.71 -40.38
C TYR A 60 13.49 -1.23 -40.03
N ARG A 61 13.24 -0.32 -40.96
CA ARG A 61 13.09 1.11 -40.63
C ARG A 61 11.80 1.44 -39.89
N LEU A 62 10.85 0.54 -39.92
CA LEU A 62 9.60 0.67 -39.18
C LEU A 62 9.73 0.17 -37.73
N VAL A 63 10.71 -0.67 -37.44
CA VAL A 63 10.96 -1.21 -36.10
C VAL A 63 11.59 -0.14 -35.22
N HIS A 64 11.13 -0.08 -33.97
CA HIS A 64 11.68 0.86 -32.97
C HIS A 64 13.18 0.61 -32.76
N PRO A 65 14.02 1.66 -32.68
CA PRO A 65 15.47 1.52 -32.51
C PRO A 65 15.88 0.59 -31.34
N ASP A 66 15.24 0.70 -30.19
CA ASP A 66 15.56 -0.15 -29.01
C ASP A 66 15.23 -1.64 -29.25
N ASP A 67 14.27 -1.94 -30.14
CA ASP A 67 13.85 -3.32 -30.41
C ASP A 67 14.67 -3.96 -31.52
N MET A 68 15.35 -3.15 -32.36
CA MET A 68 16.04 -3.54 -33.58
C MET A 68 17.04 -4.68 -33.36
N ALA A 69 17.94 -4.53 -32.39
CA ALA A 69 18.99 -5.52 -32.15
C ALA A 69 18.40 -6.90 -31.81
N ARG A 70 17.33 -6.91 -31.00
CA ARG A 70 16.61 -8.12 -30.60
C ARG A 70 15.88 -8.78 -31.77
N VAL A 71 15.21 -7.98 -32.58
CA VAL A 71 14.47 -8.45 -33.76
C VAL A 71 15.44 -9.05 -34.80
N GLN A 72 16.53 -8.36 -35.10
CA GLN A 72 17.55 -8.87 -36.02
C GLN A 72 18.20 -10.17 -35.54
N LYS A 73 18.50 -10.28 -34.26
CA LYS A 73 19.04 -11.51 -33.67
C LYS A 73 18.07 -12.69 -33.88
N LYS A 74 16.79 -12.52 -33.54
CA LYS A 74 15.78 -13.57 -33.69
C LYS A 74 15.56 -13.95 -35.16
N MET A 75 15.57 -12.99 -36.09
CA MET A 75 15.45 -13.24 -37.52
C MET A 75 16.64 -14.06 -38.00
N ARG A 76 17.83 -13.73 -37.59
CA ARG A 76 19.06 -14.46 -37.97
C ARG A 76 19.00 -15.90 -37.44
N GLU A 77 18.63 -16.12 -36.20
CA GLU A 77 18.51 -17.46 -35.61
C GLU A 77 17.51 -18.32 -36.40
N HIS A 78 16.40 -17.72 -36.85
CA HIS A 78 15.42 -18.42 -37.71
C HIS A 78 15.98 -18.76 -39.08
N LEU A 79 16.66 -17.80 -39.75
CA LEU A 79 17.25 -18.02 -41.05
C LEU A 79 18.39 -19.03 -41.04
N GLU A 80 19.10 -19.18 -39.92
CA GLU A 80 20.12 -20.21 -39.69
C GLU A 80 19.51 -21.59 -39.31
N GLY A 81 18.17 -21.71 -39.29
CA GLY A 81 17.47 -22.95 -38.97
C GLY A 81 17.47 -23.35 -37.49
N LYS A 82 17.87 -22.43 -36.58
CA LYS A 82 17.90 -22.67 -35.14
C LYS A 82 16.51 -22.67 -34.47
N THR A 83 15.55 -22.05 -35.14
CA THR A 83 14.15 -21.98 -34.66
C THR A 83 13.18 -22.36 -35.80
N PRO A 84 12.06 -23.04 -35.50
CA PRO A 84 11.08 -23.43 -36.50
C PRO A 84 10.35 -22.22 -37.10
N PHE A 85 10.22 -21.13 -36.34
CA PHE A 85 9.60 -19.87 -36.76
C PHE A 85 10.41 -18.69 -36.22
N PHE A 86 10.32 -17.56 -36.93
CA PHE A 86 10.61 -16.26 -36.34
C PHE A 86 9.44 -15.81 -35.50
N GLU A 87 9.67 -15.43 -34.25
CA GLU A 87 8.66 -14.86 -33.36
C GLU A 87 9.21 -13.67 -32.60
N SER A 88 8.51 -12.53 -32.68
CA SER A 88 8.95 -11.31 -32.00
C SER A 88 7.76 -10.43 -31.62
N ILE A 89 7.82 -9.89 -30.41
CA ILE A 89 6.98 -8.76 -29.99
C ILE A 89 7.89 -7.52 -30.04
N HIS A 90 7.49 -6.51 -30.82
CA HIS A 90 8.29 -5.29 -31.00
C HIS A 90 7.38 -4.12 -31.39
N ARG A 91 7.92 -2.92 -31.29
CA ARG A 91 7.20 -1.71 -31.69
C ARG A 91 7.49 -1.39 -33.17
N MET A 92 6.43 -1.06 -33.88
CA MET A 92 6.51 -0.58 -35.28
C MET A 92 5.91 0.81 -35.41
N LYS A 93 6.48 1.61 -36.31
CA LYS A 93 6.06 2.99 -36.53
C LYS A 93 4.82 3.03 -37.40
N HIS A 94 3.73 3.58 -36.88
CA HIS A 94 2.52 3.90 -37.63
C HIS A 94 2.78 5.13 -38.51
N GLN A 95 2.03 5.31 -39.61
CA GLN A 95 2.20 6.44 -40.52
C GLN A 95 1.97 7.80 -39.82
N SER A 96 1.15 7.85 -38.80
CA SER A 96 0.95 9.05 -37.96
C SER A 96 2.19 9.45 -37.12
N GLY A 97 3.21 8.59 -37.06
CA GLY A 97 4.39 8.78 -36.22
C GLY A 97 4.32 8.09 -34.86
N GLU A 98 3.18 7.54 -34.48
CA GLU A 98 2.99 6.79 -33.22
C GLU A 98 3.62 5.39 -33.30
N TRP A 99 4.00 4.84 -32.14
CA TRP A 99 4.51 3.49 -32.02
C TRP A 99 3.38 2.52 -31.67
N ARG A 100 3.27 1.42 -32.45
CA ARG A 100 2.33 0.34 -32.21
C ARG A 100 3.06 -0.92 -31.80
N TRP A 101 2.53 -1.62 -30.81
CA TRP A 101 3.04 -2.91 -30.39
C TRP A 101 2.53 -3.99 -31.33
N MET A 102 3.45 -4.70 -31.99
CA MET A 102 3.14 -5.76 -32.92
C MET A 102 3.69 -7.08 -32.40
N THR A 103 2.96 -8.15 -32.59
CA THR A 103 3.52 -9.50 -32.55
C THR A 103 3.66 -10.04 -33.96
N SER A 104 4.86 -10.44 -34.29
CA SER A 104 5.21 -10.99 -35.61
C SER A 104 5.55 -12.46 -35.50
N ARG A 105 5.02 -13.27 -36.40
CA ARG A 105 5.42 -14.66 -36.60
C ARG A 105 5.68 -14.91 -38.07
N ALA A 106 6.81 -15.54 -38.42
CA ALA A 106 7.14 -15.80 -39.81
C ALA A 106 7.87 -17.13 -40.02
N LYS A 107 7.77 -17.67 -41.25
CA LYS A 107 8.48 -18.88 -41.68
C LYS A 107 9.25 -18.62 -42.96
N ALA A 108 10.52 -18.97 -42.97
CA ALA A 108 11.39 -18.88 -44.11
C ALA A 108 11.32 -20.16 -44.96
N LEU A 109 11.24 -19.99 -46.29
CA LEU A 109 11.44 -21.05 -47.29
C LEU A 109 12.82 -20.85 -47.91
N GLN A 110 13.66 -21.88 -47.85
CA GLN A 110 15.02 -21.86 -48.39
C GLN A 110 15.18 -22.89 -49.52
N ASP A 111 16.07 -22.63 -50.49
CA ASP A 111 16.47 -23.62 -51.49
C ASP A 111 17.44 -24.67 -50.96
N ASP A 112 17.75 -25.67 -51.76
CA ASP A 112 18.70 -26.76 -51.39
C ASP A 112 20.11 -26.26 -51.01
N ARG A 113 20.41 -24.99 -51.30
CA ARG A 113 21.68 -24.31 -50.95
C ARG A 113 21.55 -23.38 -49.75
N GLY A 114 20.43 -23.43 -49.02
CA GLY A 114 20.16 -22.60 -47.84
C GLY A 114 19.89 -21.13 -48.15
N ARG A 115 19.63 -20.76 -49.41
CA ARG A 115 19.33 -19.37 -49.76
C ARG A 115 17.85 -19.10 -49.58
N LEU A 116 17.53 -17.96 -48.96
CA LEU A 116 16.15 -17.52 -48.74
C LEU A 116 15.40 -17.34 -50.06
N VAL A 117 14.39 -18.16 -50.33
CA VAL A 117 13.50 -18.05 -51.47
C VAL A 117 12.31 -17.17 -51.14
N ARG A 118 11.72 -17.36 -49.98
CA ARG A 118 10.53 -16.62 -49.53
C ARG A 118 10.47 -16.57 -48.03
N LEU A 119 9.91 -15.49 -47.47
CA LEU A 119 9.63 -15.35 -46.04
C LEU A 119 8.18 -14.89 -45.90
N LEU A 120 7.33 -15.75 -45.33
CA LEU A 120 5.93 -15.49 -45.10
C LEU A 120 5.71 -15.23 -43.62
N GLY A 121 4.98 -14.15 -43.29
CA GLY A 121 4.68 -13.81 -41.93
C GLY A 121 3.31 -13.20 -41.69
N VAL A 122 2.92 -13.21 -40.43
CA VAL A 122 1.72 -12.57 -39.93
C VAL A 122 2.11 -11.59 -38.83
N GLU A 123 1.39 -10.49 -38.80
CA GLU A 123 1.51 -9.48 -37.73
C GLU A 123 0.14 -9.19 -37.12
N VAL A 124 0.12 -9.03 -35.80
CA VAL A 124 -1.06 -8.67 -35.04
C VAL A 124 -0.75 -7.44 -34.22
N ASP A 125 -1.60 -6.44 -34.30
CA ASP A 125 -1.53 -5.26 -33.41
C ASP A 125 -2.02 -5.64 -32.02
N ILE A 126 -1.13 -5.54 -31.05
CA ILE A 126 -1.41 -5.83 -29.63
C ILE A 126 -1.30 -4.57 -28.77
N THR A 127 -1.37 -3.38 -29.40
CA THR A 127 -1.20 -2.08 -28.71
C THR A 127 -2.24 -1.89 -27.63
N GLU A 128 -3.51 -2.11 -27.94
CA GLU A 128 -4.61 -1.97 -26.99
C GLU A 128 -4.42 -2.90 -25.79
N ARG A 129 -4.09 -4.16 -26.05
CA ARG A 129 -3.81 -5.13 -24.99
C ARG A 129 -2.64 -4.68 -24.09
N LYS A 130 -1.56 -4.17 -24.68
CA LYS A 130 -0.39 -3.66 -23.93
C LYS A 130 -0.74 -2.44 -23.11
N LEU A 131 -1.53 -1.53 -23.62
CA LEU A 131 -2.00 -0.35 -22.89
C LEU A 131 -2.87 -0.75 -21.69
N TYR A 132 -3.77 -1.73 -21.85
CA TYR A 132 -4.56 -2.25 -20.73
C TYR A 132 -3.71 -2.95 -19.66
N GLU A 133 -2.74 -3.78 -20.08
CA GLU A 133 -1.81 -4.43 -19.14
C GLU A 133 -1.01 -3.39 -18.33
N GLU A 134 -0.50 -2.33 -18.99
CA GLU A 134 0.22 -1.24 -18.33
C GLU A 134 -0.67 -0.39 -17.41
N ALA A 135 -1.90 -0.07 -17.85
CA ALA A 135 -2.84 0.69 -17.04
C ALA A 135 -3.20 -0.07 -15.75
N LEU A 136 -3.52 -1.36 -15.85
CA LEU A 136 -3.81 -2.21 -14.70
C LEU A 136 -2.61 -2.33 -13.75
N PHE A 137 -1.41 -2.46 -14.30
CA PHE A 137 -0.19 -2.50 -13.49
C PHE A 137 0.02 -1.20 -12.72
N ARG A 138 -0.14 -0.03 -13.37
CA ARG A 138 -0.02 1.29 -12.75
C ARG A 138 -1.08 1.51 -11.67
N GLU A 139 -2.31 1.10 -11.92
CA GLU A 139 -3.40 1.20 -10.94
C GLU A 139 -3.09 0.39 -9.69
N LYS A 140 -2.66 -0.87 -9.85
CA LYS A 140 -2.25 -1.74 -8.76
C LYS A 140 -1.06 -1.15 -7.98
N GLU A 141 -0.04 -0.67 -8.68
CA GLU A 141 1.15 -0.06 -8.05
C GLU A 141 0.78 1.21 -7.27
N SER A 142 -0.04 2.07 -7.86
CA SER A 142 -0.52 3.30 -7.20
C SER A 142 -1.30 3.00 -5.93
N ALA A 143 -2.20 2.01 -5.97
CA ALA A 143 -2.95 1.58 -4.78
C ALA A 143 -2.02 1.07 -3.67
N GLN A 144 -1.02 0.24 -4.02
CA GLN A 144 -0.03 -0.27 -3.06
C GLN A 144 0.84 0.85 -2.46
N ILE A 145 1.31 1.80 -3.28
CA ILE A 145 2.10 2.95 -2.81
C ILE A 145 1.26 3.81 -1.87
N THR A 146 0.00 4.06 -2.21
CA THR A 146 -0.91 4.85 -1.37
C THR A 146 -1.07 4.22 0.01
N LEU A 147 -1.40 2.93 0.07
CA LEU A 147 -1.53 2.19 1.34
C LEU A 147 -0.22 2.19 2.15
N ARG A 148 0.93 2.04 1.48
CA ARG A 148 2.24 2.07 2.14
C ARG A 148 2.61 3.46 2.66
N SER A 149 2.24 4.54 1.93
CA SER A 149 2.57 5.93 2.33
C SER A 149 1.75 6.42 3.52
N ILE A 150 0.58 5.84 3.78
CA ILE A 150 -0.27 6.13 4.94
C ILE A 150 0.22 5.37 6.18
N GLY A 151 1.11 4.38 6.01
CA GLY A 151 1.61 3.56 7.11
C GLY A 151 0.62 2.51 7.60
N ASP A 152 -0.40 2.18 6.79
CA ASP A 152 -1.42 1.19 7.14
C ASP A 152 -0.98 -0.23 6.79
N GLY A 153 -1.13 -1.15 7.74
CA GLY A 153 -1.07 -2.59 7.53
C GLY A 153 -2.35 -3.08 6.85
N VAL A 154 -2.20 -3.92 5.82
CA VAL A 154 -3.31 -4.54 5.11
C VAL A 154 -3.14 -6.04 5.07
N ILE A 155 -4.17 -6.76 5.51
CA ILE A 155 -4.28 -8.22 5.41
C ILE A 155 -5.57 -8.55 4.67
N THR A 156 -5.51 -9.44 3.67
CA THR A 156 -6.72 -10.02 3.06
C THR A 156 -6.81 -11.50 3.36
N THR A 157 -8.03 -12.00 3.43
CA THR A 157 -8.30 -13.42 3.67
C THR A 157 -9.35 -13.94 2.71
N ASP A 158 -9.41 -15.26 2.58
CA ASP A 158 -10.54 -15.98 2.00
C ASP A 158 -11.80 -15.93 2.92
N ALA A 159 -12.87 -16.58 2.49
CA ALA A 159 -14.13 -16.65 3.25
C ALA A 159 -14.01 -17.42 4.57
N GLU A 160 -13.05 -18.34 4.67
CA GLU A 160 -12.71 -19.14 5.83
C GLU A 160 -11.73 -18.45 6.80
N CYS A 161 -11.40 -17.17 6.53
CA CYS A 161 -10.46 -16.36 7.31
C CYS A 161 -9.01 -16.83 7.25
N ASN A 162 -8.58 -17.55 6.19
CA ASN A 162 -7.17 -17.83 5.96
C ASN A 162 -6.53 -16.69 5.20
N VAL A 163 -5.31 -16.30 5.59
CA VAL A 163 -4.59 -15.16 5.00
C VAL A 163 -4.19 -15.47 3.54
N GLU A 164 -4.62 -14.61 2.61
CA GLU A 164 -4.23 -14.65 1.21
C GLU A 164 -3.10 -13.66 0.89
N TYR A 165 -3.15 -12.50 1.53
CA TYR A 165 -2.16 -11.44 1.29
C TYR A 165 -1.92 -10.62 2.55
N ILE A 166 -0.67 -10.19 2.71
CA ILE A 166 -0.20 -9.26 3.73
C ILE A 166 0.75 -8.25 3.07
N ASN A 167 0.54 -6.94 3.31
CA ASN A 167 1.41 -5.92 2.75
C ASN A 167 2.68 -5.73 3.63
N PRO A 168 3.76 -5.09 3.10
CA PRO A 168 4.99 -4.91 3.86
C PRO A 168 4.80 -4.18 5.21
N VAL A 169 3.86 -3.24 5.31
CA VAL A 169 3.56 -2.55 6.57
C VAL A 169 2.94 -3.50 7.59
N ALA A 170 2.00 -4.34 7.17
CA ALA A 170 1.41 -5.35 8.05
C ALA A 170 2.46 -6.41 8.46
N GLU A 171 3.43 -6.77 7.60
CA GLU A 171 4.56 -7.60 7.99
C GLU A 171 5.38 -6.96 9.13
N GLU A 172 5.66 -5.66 9.02
CA GLU A 172 6.38 -4.91 10.05
C GLU A 172 5.59 -4.84 11.35
N LEU A 173 4.29 -4.53 11.28
CA LEU A 173 3.44 -4.37 12.46
C LEU A 173 3.11 -5.69 13.17
N THR A 174 2.93 -6.79 12.44
CA THR A 174 2.62 -8.10 13.01
C THR A 174 3.85 -8.95 13.35
N GLY A 175 4.98 -8.67 12.68
CA GLY A 175 6.20 -9.50 12.73
C GLY A 175 6.11 -10.80 11.91
N TRP A 176 5.08 -10.96 11.07
CA TRP A 176 4.91 -12.11 10.19
C TRP A 176 5.29 -11.75 8.76
N LYS A 177 6.05 -12.63 8.09
CA LYS A 177 6.35 -12.49 6.66
C LYS A 177 5.26 -13.15 5.82
N VAL A 178 5.06 -12.63 4.61
CA VAL A 178 4.03 -13.12 3.67
C VAL A 178 4.12 -14.63 3.45
N ASP A 179 5.34 -15.17 3.30
CA ASP A 179 5.58 -16.59 3.07
C ASP A 179 5.18 -17.47 4.27
N ASP A 180 5.31 -16.95 5.49
CA ASP A 180 4.94 -17.64 6.73
C ASP A 180 3.45 -17.47 7.07
N ALA A 181 2.82 -16.37 6.64
CA ALA A 181 1.45 -16.00 6.97
C ALA A 181 0.42 -16.58 6.00
N SER A 182 0.79 -16.73 4.73
CA SER A 182 -0.13 -17.20 3.67
C SER A 182 -0.72 -18.57 3.98
N GLY A 183 -2.04 -18.70 3.84
CA GLY A 183 -2.82 -19.91 4.11
C GLY A 183 -3.03 -20.22 5.60
N ARG A 184 -2.54 -19.40 6.54
CA ARG A 184 -2.81 -19.57 7.97
C ARG A 184 -4.07 -18.81 8.40
N PRO A 185 -4.76 -19.28 9.45
CA PRO A 185 -5.84 -18.55 10.07
C PRO A 185 -5.38 -17.17 10.55
N ILE A 186 -6.18 -16.13 10.28
CA ILE A 186 -5.84 -14.76 10.65
C ILE A 186 -5.66 -14.58 12.18
N ASP A 187 -6.30 -15.40 12.99
CA ASP A 187 -6.19 -15.35 14.47
C ASP A 187 -4.79 -15.72 14.99
N GLU A 188 -3.98 -16.41 14.18
CA GLU A 188 -2.57 -16.67 14.50
C GLU A 188 -1.69 -15.44 14.23
N ILE A 189 -2.05 -14.64 13.21
CA ILE A 189 -1.28 -13.52 12.69
C ILE A 189 -1.64 -12.21 13.41
N PHE A 190 -2.95 -11.97 13.58
CA PHE A 190 -3.51 -10.76 14.14
C PHE A 190 -4.16 -11.06 15.49
N ARG A 191 -3.38 -10.97 16.57
CA ARG A 191 -3.79 -11.29 17.93
C ARG A 191 -4.09 -10.01 18.71
N GLY A 192 -5.37 -9.62 18.71
CA GLY A 192 -5.85 -8.43 19.40
C GLY A 192 -6.31 -8.72 20.84
N PHE A 193 -6.01 -7.81 21.78
CA PHE A 193 -6.40 -7.89 23.18
C PHE A 193 -7.04 -6.59 23.65
N HIS A 194 -7.92 -6.71 24.64
CA HIS A 194 -8.49 -5.56 25.31
C HIS A 194 -7.43 -4.90 26.21
N GLU A 195 -7.27 -3.58 26.11
CA GLU A 195 -6.19 -2.83 26.80
C GLU A 195 -6.22 -2.98 28.32
N GLU A 196 -7.41 -2.91 28.94
CA GLU A 196 -7.54 -2.88 30.42
C GLU A 196 -7.61 -4.29 31.04
N THR A 197 -8.27 -5.24 30.36
CA THR A 197 -8.53 -6.59 30.88
C THR A 197 -7.54 -7.62 30.36
N CYS A 198 -6.76 -7.30 29.34
CA CYS A 198 -5.88 -8.24 28.62
C CYS A 198 -6.63 -9.50 28.11
N GLU A 199 -7.93 -9.42 27.96
CA GLU A 199 -8.72 -10.50 27.40
C GLU A 199 -8.59 -10.50 25.86
N PRO A 200 -8.48 -11.67 25.21
CA PRO A 200 -8.41 -11.75 23.77
C PRO A 200 -9.71 -11.23 23.13
N LEU A 201 -9.57 -10.42 22.11
CA LEU A 201 -10.68 -9.90 21.32
C LEU A 201 -11.01 -10.82 20.16
N GLU A 202 -12.29 -10.97 19.86
CA GLU A 202 -12.71 -11.64 18.63
C GLU A 202 -12.19 -10.86 17.43
N ASN A 203 -11.61 -11.57 16.45
CA ASN A 203 -11.01 -10.95 15.29
C ASN A 203 -12.04 -10.12 14.51
N PRO A 204 -11.78 -8.83 14.28
CA PRO A 204 -12.75 -7.94 13.61
C PRO A 204 -13.07 -8.39 12.18
N LEU A 205 -12.13 -9.08 11.50
CA LEU A 205 -12.34 -9.58 10.16
C LEU A 205 -13.32 -10.76 10.16
N ALA A 206 -13.17 -11.72 11.06
CA ALA A 206 -14.10 -12.83 11.21
C ALA A 206 -15.53 -12.34 11.53
N VAL A 207 -15.64 -11.32 12.41
CA VAL A 207 -16.91 -10.66 12.70
C VAL A 207 -17.49 -9.97 11.47
N SER A 208 -16.65 -9.30 10.67
CA SER A 208 -17.05 -8.58 9.46
C SER A 208 -17.60 -9.51 8.38
N ILE A 209 -16.91 -10.62 8.12
CA ILE A 209 -17.33 -11.67 7.17
C ILE A 209 -18.67 -12.26 7.61
N ARG A 210 -18.77 -12.70 8.87
CA ARG A 210 -19.99 -13.31 9.43
C ARG A 210 -21.21 -12.39 9.39
N ARG A 211 -21.01 -11.10 9.69
CA ARG A 211 -22.07 -10.08 9.69
C ARG A 211 -22.27 -9.41 8.33
N SER A 212 -21.44 -9.74 7.36
CA SER A 212 -21.45 -9.16 6.02
C SER A 212 -21.47 -7.63 5.99
N ARG A 213 -20.76 -6.98 6.95
CA ARG A 213 -20.64 -5.52 7.08
C ARG A 213 -19.28 -5.11 7.59
N SER A 214 -18.89 -3.87 7.28
CA SER A 214 -17.65 -3.30 7.83
C SER A 214 -17.74 -3.11 9.34
N ILE A 215 -16.64 -3.44 10.01
CA ILE A 215 -16.43 -3.29 11.45
C ILE A 215 -15.23 -2.37 11.65
N LYS A 216 -15.43 -1.30 12.42
CA LYS A 216 -14.34 -0.42 12.84
C LYS A 216 -14.13 -0.59 14.36
N SER A 217 -12.88 -0.66 14.80
CA SER A 217 -12.58 -0.65 16.24
C SER A 217 -13.04 0.67 16.86
N VAL A 218 -13.79 0.58 17.95
CA VAL A 218 -14.28 1.76 18.68
C VAL A 218 -13.19 2.35 19.58
N ARG A 219 -12.27 1.51 20.02
CA ARG A 219 -11.10 1.86 20.85
C ARG A 219 -9.87 1.20 20.28
N PRO A 220 -8.68 1.77 20.51
CA PRO A 220 -7.43 1.10 20.16
C PRO A 220 -7.35 -0.28 20.78
N THR A 221 -6.84 -1.21 19.99
CA THR A 221 -6.64 -2.62 20.35
C THR A 221 -5.17 -2.85 20.62
N LEU A 222 -4.83 -3.62 21.65
CA LEU A 222 -3.48 -4.07 21.88
C LEU A 222 -3.18 -5.25 20.95
N LEU A 223 -2.28 -5.07 19.98
CA LEU A 223 -1.79 -6.11 19.10
C LEU A 223 -0.50 -6.70 19.68
N ILE A 224 -0.46 -8.01 19.83
CA ILE A 224 0.77 -8.72 20.22
C ILE A 224 1.42 -9.27 18.95
N ARG A 225 2.62 -8.78 18.66
CA ARG A 225 3.46 -9.19 17.52
C ARG A 225 4.01 -10.61 17.71
N ARG A 226 4.51 -11.21 16.61
CA ARG A 226 5.15 -12.53 16.65
C ARG A 226 6.34 -12.61 17.62
N ASP A 227 7.09 -11.51 17.78
CA ASP A 227 8.24 -11.39 18.69
C ASP A 227 7.84 -11.12 20.15
N GLY A 228 6.55 -10.98 20.47
CA GLY A 228 6.02 -10.67 21.77
C GLY A 228 5.92 -9.18 22.11
N ASN A 229 6.38 -8.30 21.23
CA ASN A 229 6.23 -6.86 21.41
C ASN A 229 4.75 -6.45 21.26
N GLU A 230 4.38 -5.39 21.95
CA GLU A 230 3.02 -4.86 22.00
C GLU A 230 2.91 -3.55 21.22
N LEU A 231 1.84 -3.39 20.46
CA LEU A 231 1.49 -2.17 19.73
C LEU A 231 0.03 -1.81 19.97
N TYR A 232 -0.26 -0.51 20.04
CA TYR A 232 -1.65 -0.04 20.02
C TYR A 232 -2.06 0.27 18.59
N ILE A 233 -3.11 -0.39 18.14
CA ILE A 233 -3.61 -0.24 16.77
C ILE A 233 -5.06 0.20 16.73
N GLU A 234 -5.43 0.94 15.69
CA GLU A 234 -6.80 1.07 15.23
C GLU A 234 -6.99 0.25 13.97
N SER A 235 -8.13 -0.41 13.85
CA SER A 235 -8.40 -1.31 12.73
C SER A 235 -9.80 -1.13 12.14
N THR A 236 -9.90 -1.39 10.85
CA THR A 236 -11.16 -1.48 10.11
C THR A 236 -11.15 -2.78 9.29
N ALA A 237 -12.16 -3.60 9.47
CA ALA A 237 -12.38 -4.82 8.71
C ALA A 237 -13.59 -4.68 7.80
N SER A 238 -13.49 -5.13 6.56
CA SER A 238 -14.58 -5.08 5.58
C SER A 238 -14.65 -6.38 4.79
N PRO A 239 -15.86 -6.88 4.47
CA PRO A 239 -16.00 -8.07 3.62
C PRO A 239 -15.68 -7.72 2.17
N ILE A 240 -15.00 -8.63 1.47
CA ILE A 240 -14.80 -8.62 0.03
C ILE A 240 -15.96 -9.38 -0.60
N ARG A 241 -16.54 -8.82 -1.67
CA ARG A 241 -17.69 -9.41 -2.38
C ARG A 241 -17.36 -9.61 -3.84
N ASP A 242 -17.91 -10.66 -4.40
CA ASP A 242 -17.87 -10.90 -5.84
C ASP A 242 -18.90 -10.04 -6.61
N GLY A 243 -18.92 -10.16 -7.94
CA GLY A 243 -19.86 -9.44 -8.80
C GLY A 243 -21.33 -9.83 -8.61
N LYS A 244 -21.63 -10.89 -7.83
CA LYS A 244 -22.98 -11.35 -7.46
C LYS A 244 -23.39 -10.86 -6.07
N GLY A 245 -22.45 -10.30 -5.30
CA GLY A 245 -22.67 -9.81 -3.94
C GLY A 245 -22.34 -10.82 -2.85
N ASP A 246 -21.89 -12.02 -3.20
CA ASP A 246 -21.49 -13.05 -2.24
C ASP A 246 -20.14 -12.70 -1.59
N VAL A 247 -20.00 -12.99 -0.30
CA VAL A 247 -18.75 -12.72 0.43
C VAL A 247 -17.73 -13.79 0.07
N THR A 248 -16.65 -13.37 -0.56
CA THR A 248 -15.53 -14.23 -0.98
C THR A 248 -14.32 -14.14 -0.06
N GLY A 249 -14.31 -13.18 0.87
CA GLY A 249 -13.21 -12.98 1.81
C GLY A 249 -13.39 -11.70 2.60
N GLY A 250 -12.28 -11.19 3.14
CA GLY A 250 -12.29 -9.94 3.85
C GLY A 250 -10.96 -9.19 3.77
N VAL A 251 -11.01 -7.90 4.05
CA VAL A 251 -9.85 -7.03 4.18
C VAL A 251 -9.81 -6.39 5.55
N LEU A 252 -8.67 -6.49 6.21
CA LEU A 252 -8.35 -5.82 7.48
C LEU A 252 -7.30 -4.75 7.21
N VAL A 253 -7.63 -3.50 7.54
CA VAL A 253 -6.72 -2.36 7.49
C VAL A 253 -6.48 -1.90 8.92
N PHE A 254 -5.23 -1.68 9.30
CA PHE A 254 -4.86 -1.24 10.65
C PHE A 254 -3.59 -0.41 10.64
N HIS A 255 -3.49 0.51 11.60
CA HIS A 255 -2.32 1.38 11.76
C HIS A 255 -1.91 1.49 13.22
N ASP A 256 -0.63 1.74 13.44
CA ASP A 256 -0.06 1.96 14.77
C ASP A 256 -0.43 3.36 15.28
N VAL A 257 -1.06 3.42 16.45
CA VAL A 257 -1.42 4.65 17.14
C VAL A 257 -0.62 4.86 18.43
N SER A 258 0.41 4.06 18.67
CA SER A 258 1.18 4.07 19.93
C SER A 258 1.82 5.44 20.18
N GLU A 259 2.48 6.04 19.20
CA GLU A 259 3.11 7.36 19.31
C GLU A 259 2.06 8.47 19.53
N SER A 260 1.00 8.46 18.73
CA SER A 260 -0.09 9.43 18.84
C SER A 260 -0.76 9.37 20.22
N ARG A 261 -0.97 8.17 20.77
CA ARG A 261 -1.51 7.97 22.12
C ARG A 261 -0.59 8.49 23.20
N GLU A 262 0.70 8.16 23.13
CA GLU A 262 1.67 8.65 24.10
C GLU A 262 1.76 10.18 24.06
N LEU A 263 1.76 10.79 22.88
CA LEU A 263 1.73 12.23 22.74
C LEU A 263 0.46 12.83 23.35
N ASN A 264 -0.71 12.28 23.03
CA ASN A 264 -1.99 12.72 23.60
C ASN A 264 -2.03 12.56 25.12
N ARG A 265 -1.46 11.47 25.65
CA ARG A 265 -1.35 11.27 27.10
C ARG A 265 -0.46 12.33 27.75
N ARG A 266 0.69 12.64 27.14
CA ARG A 266 1.58 13.71 27.61
C ARG A 266 0.91 15.09 27.53
N LEU A 267 0.24 15.40 26.43
CA LEU A 267 -0.52 16.64 26.30
C LEU A 267 -1.62 16.77 27.34
N SER A 268 -2.39 15.72 27.59
CA SER A 268 -3.43 15.69 28.63
C SER A 268 -2.84 15.83 30.03
N TYR A 269 -1.68 15.22 30.26
CA TYR A 269 -0.97 15.38 31.54
C TYR A 269 -0.49 16.83 31.74
N HIS A 270 0.13 17.44 30.75
CA HIS A 270 0.59 18.84 30.80
C HIS A 270 -0.58 19.83 30.90
N ALA A 271 -1.71 19.52 30.26
CA ALA A 271 -2.91 20.34 30.38
C ALA A 271 -3.48 20.37 31.79
N SER A 272 -3.20 19.37 32.63
CA SER A 272 -3.73 19.24 33.98
C SER A 272 -2.69 19.32 35.10
N HIS A 273 -1.37 19.28 34.77
CA HIS A 273 -0.30 19.24 35.76
C HIS A 273 0.77 20.33 35.48
N ASP A 274 1.38 20.84 36.51
CA ASP A 274 2.54 21.73 36.46
C ASP A 274 3.79 20.93 36.12
N ILE A 275 4.53 21.35 35.10
CA ILE A 275 5.68 20.61 34.54
C ILE A 275 6.83 20.51 35.55
N LEU A 276 7.03 21.56 36.39
CA LEU A 276 8.15 21.61 37.30
C LEU A 276 7.93 20.69 38.54
N THR A 277 6.74 20.73 39.09
CA THR A 277 6.45 20.04 40.35
C THR A 277 5.70 18.73 40.18
N GLY A 278 5.10 18.47 39.02
CA GLY A 278 4.23 17.33 38.76
C GLY A 278 2.93 17.35 39.55
N LEU A 279 2.59 18.47 40.17
CA LEU A 279 1.34 18.72 40.88
C LEU A 279 0.25 19.14 39.87
N VAL A 280 -1.01 19.16 40.35
CA VAL A 280 -2.11 19.74 39.55
C VAL A 280 -1.77 21.21 39.22
N ASN A 281 -2.02 21.64 38.00
CA ASN A 281 -1.83 23.02 37.60
C ASN A 281 -3.04 23.89 38.00
N ARG A 282 -2.93 25.20 37.80
CA ARG A 282 -3.97 26.16 38.17
C ARG A 282 -5.32 25.87 37.46
N ALA A 283 -5.30 25.59 36.16
CA ALA A 283 -6.52 25.35 35.41
C ALA A 283 -7.31 24.14 35.89
N GLU A 284 -6.63 23.03 36.14
CA GLU A 284 -7.29 21.82 36.67
C GLU A 284 -7.69 21.98 38.13
N PHE A 285 -6.93 22.77 38.91
CA PHE A 285 -7.33 23.10 40.30
C PHE A 285 -8.63 23.90 40.34
N GLU A 286 -8.77 24.90 39.51
CA GLU A 286 -10.00 25.69 39.37
C GLU A 286 -11.19 24.80 38.96
N ASN A 287 -10.99 23.89 38.00
CA ASN A 287 -11.99 22.90 37.60
C ASN A 287 -12.43 21.97 38.77
N ARG A 288 -11.48 21.52 39.57
CA ARG A 288 -11.77 20.69 40.76
C ARG A 288 -12.50 21.48 41.84
N LEU A 289 -12.09 22.70 42.06
CA LEU A 289 -12.77 23.62 43.00
C LEU A 289 -14.22 23.88 42.61
N GLU A 290 -14.49 24.12 41.31
CA GLU A 290 -15.87 24.27 40.86
C GLU A 290 -16.72 23.00 41.08
N ARG A 291 -16.13 21.83 40.81
CA ARG A 291 -16.81 20.55 41.07
C ARG A 291 -17.11 20.37 42.56
N ALA A 292 -16.13 20.68 43.43
CA ALA A 292 -16.28 20.62 44.88
C ALA A 292 -17.40 21.58 45.35
N LEU A 293 -17.43 22.82 44.86
CA LEU A 293 -18.49 23.79 45.19
C LEU A 293 -19.90 23.30 44.79
N LYS A 294 -20.00 22.69 43.59
CA LYS A 294 -21.29 22.08 43.18
C LYS A 294 -21.69 20.90 44.06
N SER A 295 -20.74 20.06 44.45
CA SER A 295 -20.97 18.90 45.31
C SER A 295 -21.31 19.33 46.74
N ALA A 296 -20.63 20.34 47.30
CA ALA A 296 -20.93 20.90 48.62
C ALA A 296 -22.37 21.40 48.73
N LYS A 297 -22.82 22.13 47.71
CA LYS A 297 -24.20 22.63 47.64
C LYS A 297 -25.26 21.52 47.54
N ALA A 298 -24.94 20.42 46.82
CA ALA A 298 -25.89 19.35 46.55
C ALA A 298 -25.97 18.28 47.65
N ARG A 299 -24.87 18.06 48.41
CA ARG A 299 -24.72 16.93 49.33
C ARG A 299 -24.39 17.32 50.79
N GLU A 300 -24.38 18.61 51.11
CA GLU A 300 -23.98 19.13 52.44
C GLU A 300 -22.60 18.67 52.92
N THR A 301 -21.68 18.38 51.96
CA THR A 301 -20.32 17.98 52.29
C THR A 301 -19.43 19.19 52.53
N SER A 302 -18.54 19.11 53.51
CA SER A 302 -17.62 20.20 53.84
C SER A 302 -16.29 20.03 53.11
N TYR A 303 -15.79 21.12 52.57
CA TYR A 303 -14.49 21.21 51.91
C TYR A 303 -13.68 22.33 52.58
N ALA A 304 -12.37 22.21 52.63
CA ALA A 304 -11.49 23.30 53.04
C ALA A 304 -10.53 23.66 51.91
N LEU A 305 -10.39 24.97 51.65
CA LEU A 305 -9.46 25.53 50.70
C LEU A 305 -8.34 26.21 51.42
N CYS A 306 -7.09 25.79 51.14
CA CYS A 306 -5.89 26.42 51.67
C CYS A 306 -5.09 27.04 50.52
N TYR A 307 -4.61 28.25 50.72
CA TYR A 307 -3.72 28.97 49.83
C TYR A 307 -2.37 29.14 50.52
N LEU A 308 -1.29 28.75 49.91
CA LEU A 308 0.05 28.75 50.46
C LEU A 308 0.96 29.57 49.53
N ASP A 309 1.77 30.42 50.12
CA ASP A 309 2.78 31.24 49.42
C ASP A 309 4.13 31.11 50.14
N LEU A 310 5.22 31.10 49.45
CA LEU A 310 6.55 30.95 50.00
C LEU A 310 7.15 32.32 50.35
N ASP A 311 7.20 32.64 51.64
CA ASP A 311 7.85 33.85 52.11
C ASP A 311 9.29 33.94 51.61
N GLN A 312 9.62 35.12 51.00
CA GLN A 312 10.96 35.44 50.54
C GLN A 312 11.57 34.54 49.47
N PHE A 313 10.74 33.79 48.70
CA PHE A 313 11.22 32.91 47.62
C PHE A 313 12.11 33.65 46.59
N LYS A 314 11.80 34.92 46.35
CA LYS A 314 12.63 35.78 45.49
C LYS A 314 14.08 35.87 45.97
N ILE A 315 14.36 35.92 47.26
CA ILE A 315 15.72 35.95 47.82
C ILE A 315 16.50 34.69 47.43
N VAL A 316 15.85 33.53 47.41
CA VAL A 316 16.47 32.27 46.98
C VAL A 316 16.87 32.36 45.54
N ASN A 317 15.99 32.84 44.66
CA ASN A 317 16.30 33.02 43.24
C ASN A 317 17.43 34.02 42.99
N ASP A 318 17.38 35.17 43.71
CA ASP A 318 18.39 36.23 43.55
C ASP A 318 19.76 35.82 44.10
N SER A 319 19.83 34.98 45.15
CA SER A 319 21.06 34.56 45.80
C SER A 319 21.67 33.28 45.20
N CYS A 320 20.85 32.30 44.81
CA CYS A 320 21.26 30.95 44.39
C CYS A 320 20.92 30.62 42.94
N GLY A 321 20.23 31.53 42.23
CA GLY A 321 19.81 31.37 40.86
C GLY A 321 18.48 30.61 40.72
N HIS A 322 17.82 30.76 39.57
CA HIS A 322 16.52 30.17 39.25
C HIS A 322 16.49 28.63 39.31
N GLN A 323 17.61 27.96 38.98
CA GLN A 323 17.70 26.51 39.10
C GLN A 323 17.55 26.00 40.54
N ALA A 324 18.11 26.75 41.53
CA ALA A 324 17.98 26.44 42.93
C ALA A 324 16.52 26.67 43.40
N GLY A 325 15.87 27.73 42.93
CA GLY A 325 14.46 27.98 43.20
C GLY A 325 13.56 26.91 42.61
N ASP A 326 13.79 26.47 41.42
CA ASP A 326 13.04 25.38 40.77
C ASP A 326 13.21 24.05 41.52
N ALA A 327 14.43 23.73 41.95
CA ALA A 327 14.70 22.56 42.76
C ALA A 327 13.96 22.61 44.13
N LEU A 328 13.94 23.81 44.80
CA LEU A 328 13.19 24.02 46.02
C LEU A 328 11.68 23.80 45.84
N LEU A 329 11.11 24.37 44.78
CA LEU A 329 9.69 24.19 44.46
C LEU A 329 9.31 22.73 44.20
N GLY A 330 10.17 21.97 43.47
CA GLY A 330 9.99 20.54 43.23
C GLY A 330 10.02 19.73 44.56
N GLN A 331 11.01 20.01 45.44
CA GLN A 331 11.14 19.35 46.74
C GLN A 331 9.96 19.68 47.68
N LEU A 332 9.52 20.93 47.69
CA LEU A 332 8.36 21.37 48.48
C LEU A 332 7.10 20.69 47.97
N GLY A 333 6.89 20.64 46.66
CA GLY A 333 5.76 19.94 46.05
C GLY A 333 5.70 18.47 46.47
N ALA A 334 6.82 17.76 46.43
CA ALA A 334 6.93 16.37 46.87
C ALA A 334 6.65 16.22 48.37
N LEU A 335 7.19 17.13 49.18
CA LEU A 335 6.96 17.14 50.63
C LEU A 335 5.47 17.34 50.94
N LEU A 336 4.84 18.38 50.38
CA LEU A 336 3.41 18.66 50.61
C LEU A 336 2.54 17.49 50.16
N LYS A 337 2.84 16.90 48.99
CA LYS A 337 2.13 15.72 48.45
C LYS A 337 2.18 14.53 49.44
N SER A 338 3.27 14.35 50.17
CA SER A 338 3.41 13.28 51.15
C SER A 338 2.57 13.52 52.41
N LYS A 339 2.08 14.73 52.65
CA LYS A 339 1.32 15.14 53.85
C LYS A 339 -0.19 15.20 53.65
N ILE A 340 -0.66 15.16 52.41
CA ILE A 340 -2.10 15.17 52.10
C ILE A 340 -2.61 13.77 51.79
N ARG A 341 -3.91 13.56 51.87
CA ARG A 341 -4.56 12.28 51.56
C ARG A 341 -4.68 12.11 50.04
N TRP A 342 -4.82 10.87 49.59
CA TRP A 342 -4.98 10.55 48.15
C TRP A 342 -6.19 11.24 47.49
N ARG A 343 -7.25 11.56 48.23
CA ARG A 343 -8.48 12.23 47.79
C ARG A 343 -8.35 13.77 47.74
N ASP A 344 -7.38 14.33 48.50
CA ASP A 344 -7.16 15.76 48.53
C ASP A 344 -6.41 16.20 47.29
N THR A 345 -6.64 17.43 46.84
CA THR A 345 -5.96 17.99 45.69
C THR A 345 -4.89 18.99 46.11
N LEU A 346 -3.63 18.79 45.70
CA LEU A 346 -2.55 19.74 45.83
C LEU A 346 -2.20 20.25 44.43
N ALA A 347 -2.10 21.56 44.29
CA ALA A 347 -1.78 22.23 43.04
C ALA A 347 -0.67 23.25 43.21
N ARG A 348 0.09 23.51 42.16
CA ARG A 348 0.88 24.73 42.01
C ARG A 348 0.10 25.71 41.14
N LEU A 349 -0.16 26.91 41.68
CA LEU A 349 -1.00 27.90 40.99
C LEU A 349 -0.20 28.86 40.13
N GLY A 350 1.10 28.98 40.38
CA GLY A 350 2.06 29.80 39.61
C GLY A 350 3.14 30.35 40.55
N GLY A 351 4.33 30.62 40.02
CA GLY A 351 5.43 31.13 40.83
C GLY A 351 5.72 30.24 42.06
N ASP A 352 5.56 30.83 43.22
CA ASP A 352 5.73 30.22 44.57
C ASP A 352 4.42 29.91 45.26
N GLU A 353 3.28 30.02 44.59
CA GLU A 353 1.93 29.81 45.12
C GLU A 353 1.46 28.35 44.96
N PHE A 354 0.94 27.78 46.05
CA PHE A 354 0.32 26.46 46.10
C PHE A 354 -1.12 26.51 46.60
N GLY A 355 -1.97 25.66 46.08
CA GLY A 355 -3.36 25.48 46.51
C GLY A 355 -3.60 24.09 46.99
N VAL A 356 -4.35 23.95 48.12
CA VAL A 356 -4.79 22.66 48.63
C VAL A 356 -6.28 22.65 48.79
N LEU A 357 -6.94 21.68 48.17
CA LEU A 357 -8.37 21.44 48.37
C LEU A 357 -8.56 20.12 49.15
N LEU A 358 -9.02 20.25 50.37
CA LEU A 358 -9.28 19.12 51.26
C LEU A 358 -10.75 18.71 51.14
N GLU A 359 -10.99 17.41 50.92
CA GLU A 359 -12.35 16.87 50.79
C GLU A 359 -12.86 16.22 52.07
N SER A 360 -14.17 16.38 52.35
CA SER A 360 -14.83 15.80 53.50
C SER A 360 -14.14 16.18 54.81
N CYS A 361 -14.02 17.50 55.07
CA CYS A 361 -13.56 18.05 56.31
C CYS A 361 -14.75 18.09 57.32
N ASN A 362 -14.72 17.29 58.36
CA ASN A 362 -15.65 17.34 59.51
C ASN A 362 -15.06 18.19 60.61
#